data_09c22b69bb2ad9d29076fc79d693ef3e
#
_entry.id   09c22b69bb2ad9d29076fc79d693ef3e
#
_cell.length_a   1.000
_cell.length_b   1.000
_cell.length_c   1.000
_cell.angle_alpha   90.00
_cell.angle_beta   90.00
_cell.angle_gamma   90.00
#
_symmetry.space_group_name_H-M   'P 1'
#
loop_
_entity.id
_entity.type
_entity.pdbx_description
1 polymer ?
#
loop_
_entity_poly.entity_id
_entity_poly.type
_entity_poly.pdbx_seq_one_letter_code
_entity_poly.pdbx_strand_id
1 'polypeptide(L)'
;LQLHLLPWISVGGIVSEEMIRSMAKDAIVMAMANPVPEIMPDAAKRAGARIVATGRSDFPNQLNNCLSFPGVFKGALNTCARKITPEINGCSLCHCGGCNDQ
;
A
#
# COMPACT_ATOMS: atom_id res chain seq x y z
N LEU A 1 -14.31 -3.87 9.12
CA LEU A 1 -12.96 -3.99 8.55
C LEU A 1 -12.25 -2.66 8.78
N GLN A 2 -11.30 -2.62 9.69
CA GLN A 2 -10.56 -1.38 9.99
C GLN A 2 -9.23 -1.44 9.25
N LEU A 3 -9.09 -0.58 8.24
CA LEU A 3 -7.86 -0.42 7.49
C LEU A 3 -6.89 0.44 8.31
N HIS A 4 -5.86 -0.17 8.86
CA HIS A 4 -4.75 0.57 9.46
C HIS A 4 -3.65 0.72 8.42
N LEU A 5 -3.60 1.89 7.77
CA LEU A 5 -2.40 2.30 7.04
C LEU A 5 -1.34 2.66 8.08
N LEU A 6 -0.25 1.91 8.10
CA LEU A 6 0.95 2.35 8.81
C LEU A 6 1.43 3.66 8.13
N PRO A 7 1.70 4.72 8.89
CA PRO A 7 2.21 5.95 8.31
C PRO A 7 3.52 5.67 7.54
N TRP A 8 3.83 6.49 6.57
CA TRP A 8 4.95 6.42 5.63
C TRP A 8 6.32 6.41 6.32
N ILE A 9 6.61 5.39 7.10
CA ILE A 9 7.91 5.21 7.75
C ILE A 9 8.61 4.08 6.99
N SER A 10 9.49 4.47 6.07
CA SER A 10 10.27 3.53 5.25
C SER A 10 11.43 2.89 6.02
N VAL A 11 11.21 2.45 7.25
CA VAL A 11 12.23 1.79 8.09
C VAL A 11 11.83 0.35 8.30
N GLY A 12 12.66 -0.58 7.81
CA GLY A 12 12.43 -2.01 7.99
C GLY A 12 12.48 -2.43 9.46
N GLY A 13 11.61 -3.38 9.83
CA GLY A 13 11.62 -3.99 11.16
C GLY A 13 11.13 -3.11 12.31
N ILE A 14 10.50 -1.97 12.03
CA ILE A 14 10.04 -1.04 13.07
C ILE A 14 8.75 -1.51 13.77
N VAL A 15 7.98 -2.38 13.13
CA VAL A 15 6.70 -2.89 13.66
C VAL A 15 6.91 -4.21 14.38
N SER A 16 6.57 -4.26 15.66
CA SER A 16 6.63 -5.49 16.46
C SER A 16 5.34 -6.32 16.33
N GLU A 17 5.44 -7.63 16.65
CA GLU A 17 4.27 -8.51 16.71
C GLU A 17 3.24 -8.01 17.75
N GLU A 18 3.68 -7.39 18.84
CA GLU A 18 2.81 -6.83 19.88
C GLU A 18 1.95 -5.67 19.35
N MET A 19 2.54 -4.83 18.49
CA MET A 19 1.80 -3.76 17.83
C MET A 19 0.68 -4.34 16.94
N ILE A 20 0.96 -5.43 16.20
CA ILE A 20 -0.06 -6.09 15.39
C ILE A 20 -1.16 -6.71 16.26
N ARG A 21 -0.80 -7.34 17.40
CA ARG A 21 -1.79 -7.90 18.34
C ARG A 21 -2.70 -6.85 18.98
N SER A 22 -2.21 -5.60 19.12
CA SER A 22 -3.00 -4.49 19.64
C SER A 22 -3.97 -3.90 18.59
N MET A 23 -3.83 -4.27 17.32
CA MET A 23 -4.72 -3.83 16.25
C MET A 23 -6.11 -4.50 16.36
N ALA A 24 -7.08 -3.98 15.61
CA ALA A 24 -8.40 -4.58 15.54
C ALA A 24 -8.33 -6.03 15.02
N LYS A 25 -9.31 -6.84 15.44
CA LYS A 25 -9.48 -8.20 14.92
C LYS A 25 -9.58 -8.16 13.39
N ASP A 26 -8.96 -9.14 12.74
CA ASP A 26 -8.90 -9.24 11.27
C ASP A 26 -8.20 -8.04 10.59
N ALA A 27 -7.16 -7.49 11.20
CA ALA A 27 -6.40 -6.38 10.65
C ALA A 27 -5.78 -6.71 9.29
N ILE A 28 -5.73 -5.70 8.42
CA ILE A 28 -4.99 -5.72 7.15
C ILE A 28 -3.72 -4.91 7.36
N VAL A 29 -2.58 -5.53 7.10
CA VAL A 29 -1.25 -4.92 7.27
C VAL A 29 -0.61 -4.74 5.90
N MET A 30 -0.19 -3.52 5.59
CA MET A 30 0.54 -3.18 4.36
C MET A 30 1.93 -2.70 4.74
N ALA A 31 2.93 -3.58 4.63
CA ALA A 31 4.33 -3.30 4.95
C ALA A 31 5.07 -2.93 3.66
N MET A 32 5.19 -1.63 3.38
CA MET A 32 5.59 -1.09 2.09
C MET A 32 7.07 -0.70 2.01
N ALA A 33 7.83 -0.76 3.12
CA ALA A 33 9.24 -0.42 3.13
C ALA A 33 10.08 -1.38 2.28
N ASN A 34 11.07 -0.83 1.58
CA ASN A 34 12.04 -1.56 0.76
C ASN A 34 13.47 -1.19 1.17
N PRO A 35 14.41 -2.13 1.17
CA PRO A 35 14.29 -3.56 0.81
C PRO A 35 13.72 -4.46 1.93
N VAL A 36 13.65 -3.96 3.16
CA VAL A 36 13.14 -4.71 4.31
C VAL A 36 11.80 -4.13 4.73
N PRO A 37 10.72 -4.93 4.75
CA PRO A 37 9.42 -4.46 5.19
C PRO A 37 9.41 -4.08 6.68
N GLU A 38 8.48 -3.25 7.11
CA GLU A 38 8.32 -2.80 8.51
C GLU A 38 8.11 -3.97 9.46
N ILE A 39 7.46 -5.03 8.98
CA ILE A 39 7.32 -6.33 9.65
C ILE A 39 7.34 -7.44 8.60
N MET A 40 7.95 -8.55 8.92
CA MET A 40 7.94 -9.72 8.03
C MET A 40 6.53 -10.33 7.95
N PRO A 41 6.06 -10.73 6.75
CA PRO A 41 4.71 -11.26 6.57
C PRO A 41 4.35 -12.41 7.49
N ASP A 42 5.30 -13.32 7.75
CA ASP A 42 5.08 -14.46 8.64
C ASP A 42 4.89 -14.03 10.09
N ALA A 43 5.64 -13.03 10.53
CA ALA A 43 5.51 -12.46 11.87
C ALA A 43 4.17 -11.75 12.04
N ALA A 44 3.74 -10.96 11.05
CA ALA A 44 2.45 -10.29 11.07
C ALA A 44 1.27 -11.28 11.09
N LYS A 45 1.35 -12.38 10.31
CA LYS A 45 0.33 -13.44 10.33
C LYS A 45 0.27 -14.17 11.66
N ARG A 46 1.43 -14.51 12.27
CA ARG A 46 1.47 -15.11 13.61
C ARG A 46 0.88 -14.19 14.68
N ALA A 47 1.05 -12.89 14.50
CA ALA A 47 0.49 -11.88 15.41
C ALA A 47 -1.03 -11.67 15.24
N GLY A 48 -1.68 -12.26 14.22
CA GLY A 48 -3.12 -12.24 14.03
C GLY A 48 -3.61 -11.34 12.89
N ALA A 49 -2.72 -10.85 12.03
CA ALA A 49 -3.14 -10.13 10.83
C ALA A 49 -3.83 -11.09 9.84
N ARG A 50 -5.01 -10.69 9.35
CA ARG A 50 -5.78 -11.48 8.38
C ARG A 50 -5.17 -11.43 6.99
N ILE A 51 -4.78 -10.24 6.56
CA ILE A 51 -4.14 -10.01 5.26
C ILE A 51 -2.86 -9.23 5.49
N VAL A 52 -1.77 -9.70 4.87
CA VAL A 52 -0.49 -9.00 4.86
C VAL A 52 -0.07 -8.79 3.43
N ALA A 53 0.23 -7.56 3.06
CA ALA A 53 0.76 -7.17 1.76
C ALA A 53 2.11 -6.47 1.95
N THR A 54 3.02 -6.66 0.99
CA THR A 54 4.35 -6.03 1.00
C THR A 54 4.68 -5.43 -0.35
N GLY A 55 5.67 -4.53 -0.38
CA GLY A 55 6.22 -4.01 -1.63
C GLY A 55 7.09 -5.01 -2.41
N ARG A 56 7.40 -6.16 -1.84
CA ARG A 56 8.32 -7.16 -2.41
C ARG A 56 7.58 -8.19 -3.25
N SER A 57 8.22 -8.62 -4.34
CA SER A 57 7.69 -9.62 -5.28
C SER A 57 7.88 -11.08 -4.81
N ASP A 58 8.76 -11.31 -3.83
CA ASP A 58 9.05 -12.62 -3.27
C ASP A 58 8.05 -13.09 -2.19
N PHE A 59 7.11 -12.23 -1.82
CA PHE A 59 6.03 -12.55 -0.90
C PHE A 59 4.65 -12.52 -1.58
N PRO A 60 3.68 -13.30 -1.07
CA PRO A 60 2.29 -13.20 -1.51
C PRO A 60 1.71 -11.80 -1.28
N ASN A 61 0.71 -11.43 -2.10
CA ASN A 61 0.04 -10.12 -2.02
C ASN A 61 1.00 -8.95 -2.22
N GLN A 62 1.78 -8.99 -3.30
CA GLN A 62 2.62 -7.88 -3.67
C GLN A 62 1.78 -6.61 -3.91
N LEU A 63 2.19 -5.51 -3.28
CA LEU A 63 1.60 -4.20 -3.43
C LEU A 63 2.73 -3.19 -3.62
N ASN A 64 3.17 -3.03 -4.86
CA ASN A 64 4.32 -2.19 -5.15
C ASN A 64 3.88 -0.77 -5.54
N ASN A 65 4.56 0.23 -5.00
CA ASN A 65 4.32 1.65 -5.30
C ASN A 65 4.45 1.97 -6.79
N CYS A 66 5.26 1.24 -7.54
CA CYS A 66 5.41 1.44 -8.98
C CYS A 66 4.14 1.10 -9.78
N LEU A 67 3.15 0.43 -9.20
CA LEU A 67 1.86 0.20 -9.87
C LEU A 67 1.04 1.47 -10.05
N SER A 68 1.15 2.42 -9.13
CA SER A 68 0.43 3.71 -9.22
C SER A 68 1.13 4.72 -10.15
N PHE A 69 2.42 4.57 -10.36
CA PHE A 69 3.25 5.52 -11.09
C PHE A 69 2.80 5.79 -12.53
N PRO A 70 2.53 4.76 -13.37
CA PRO A 70 2.05 4.98 -14.73
C PRO A 70 0.71 5.72 -14.78
N GLY A 71 -0.20 5.42 -13.84
CA GLY A 71 -1.50 6.09 -13.74
C GLY A 71 -1.37 7.57 -13.38
N VAL A 72 -0.52 7.90 -12.40
CA VAL A 72 -0.25 9.30 -12.02
C VAL A 72 0.33 10.09 -13.18
N PHE A 73 1.31 9.52 -13.91
CA PHE A 73 1.89 10.17 -15.08
C PHE A 73 0.87 10.36 -16.20
N LYS A 74 0.09 9.34 -16.51
CA LYS A 74 -0.95 9.44 -17.53
C LYS A 74 -1.97 10.52 -17.17
N GLY A 75 -2.44 10.57 -15.94
CA GLY A 75 -3.34 11.61 -15.45
C GLY A 75 -2.73 13.01 -15.60
N ALA A 76 -1.49 13.21 -15.15
CA ALA A 76 -0.79 14.47 -15.25
C ALA A 76 -0.59 14.94 -16.70
N LEU A 77 -0.23 14.03 -17.60
CA LEU A 77 -0.03 14.33 -19.02
C LEU A 77 -1.34 14.65 -19.73
N ASN A 78 -2.40 13.88 -19.48
CA ASN A 78 -3.71 14.10 -20.11
C ASN A 78 -4.32 15.45 -19.71
N THR A 79 -4.08 15.91 -18.50
CA THR A 79 -4.60 17.19 -17.98
C THR A 79 -3.62 18.34 -18.17
N CYS A 80 -2.44 18.10 -18.76
CA CYS A 80 -1.35 19.10 -18.87
C CYS A 80 -1.06 19.76 -17.51
N ALA A 81 -1.08 18.99 -16.44
CA ALA A 81 -1.02 19.50 -15.09
C ALA A 81 0.38 20.06 -14.77
N ARG A 82 0.41 21.27 -14.22
CA ARG A 82 1.65 21.91 -13.75
C ARG A 82 2.10 21.42 -12.37
N LYS A 83 1.21 20.79 -11.62
CA LYS A 83 1.45 20.21 -10.27
C LYS A 83 0.63 18.95 -10.11
N ILE A 84 1.16 17.98 -9.40
CA ILE A 84 0.42 16.78 -9.00
C ILE A 84 -0.38 17.13 -7.75
N THR A 85 -1.71 17.16 -7.88
CA THR A 85 -2.64 17.45 -6.80
C THR A 85 -3.32 16.17 -6.29
N PRO A 86 -3.98 16.20 -5.12
CA PRO A 86 -4.73 15.04 -4.62
C PRO A 86 -5.79 14.53 -5.60
N GLU A 87 -6.40 15.43 -6.40
CA GLU A 87 -7.41 15.07 -7.39
C GLU A 87 -6.83 14.22 -8.54
N ILE A 88 -5.61 14.54 -8.98
CA ILE A 88 -4.90 13.74 -10.01
C ILE A 88 -4.60 12.33 -9.47
N ASN A 89 -4.24 12.21 -8.21
CA ASN A 89 -4.05 10.89 -7.58
C ASN A 89 -5.36 10.10 -7.56
N GLY A 90 -6.50 10.75 -7.33
CA GLY A 90 -7.82 10.12 -7.39
C GLY A 90 -8.15 9.60 -8.79
N CYS A 91 -7.96 10.40 -9.84
CA CYS A 91 -8.14 9.97 -11.22
C CYS A 91 -7.23 8.79 -11.63
N SER A 92 -6.01 8.77 -11.13
CA SER A 92 -5.07 7.66 -11.40
C SER A 92 -5.57 6.33 -10.85
N LEU A 93 -6.19 6.33 -9.67
CA LEU A 93 -6.78 5.14 -9.06
C LEU A 93 -7.98 4.61 -9.86
N CYS A 94 -8.82 5.48 -10.39
CA CYS A 94 -9.94 5.11 -11.26
C CYS A 94 -9.48 4.44 -12.56
N HIS A 95 -8.40 4.93 -13.17
CA HIS A 95 -7.87 4.34 -14.42
C HIS A 95 -7.24 2.95 -14.22
N CYS A 96 -6.66 2.69 -13.07
CA CYS A 96 -6.12 1.37 -12.73
C CYS A 96 -7.23 0.35 -12.39
N GLY A 97 -8.42 0.83 -12.02
CA GLY A 97 -9.55 0.00 -11.58
C GLY A 97 -10.59 -0.34 -12.65
N GLY A 98 -10.36 0.00 -13.92
CA GLY A 98 -11.28 -0.36 -15.01
C GLY A 98 -12.61 0.40 -14.96
N CYS A 99 -12.64 1.67 -14.55
CA CYS A 99 -13.77 2.53 -14.79
C CYS A 99 -13.93 2.68 -16.30
N ASN A 100 -14.84 1.93 -16.88
CA ASN A 100 -15.27 2.13 -18.25
C ASN A 100 -15.98 3.48 -18.33
N ASP A 101 -15.42 4.37 -19.13
CA ASP A 101 -16.11 5.59 -19.54
C ASP A 101 -17.42 5.19 -20.23
N GLN A 102 -18.54 5.53 -19.62
CA GLN A 102 -19.81 5.68 -20.30
C GLN A 102 -20.05 7.14 -20.61
#